data_341b74a4f33b5f80fe416608ed554b40
#
_entry.id   341b74a4f33b5f80fe416608ed554b40
#
_cell.length_a   1.000
_cell.length_b   1.000
_cell.length_c   1.000
_cell.angle_alpha   90.00
_cell.angle_beta   90.00
_cell.angle_gamma   90.00
#
_symmetry.space_group_name_H-M   'P 1'
#
loop_
_entity.id
_entity.type
_entity.pdbx_description
1 polymer ?
#
loop_
_entity_poly.entity_id
_entity_poly.type
_entity_poly.pdbx_seq_one_letter_code
_entity_poly.pdbx_strand_id
1 'polypeptide(L)'
;PLRELSEDFLDIYQERVDSGKHQKKRTLVNGEEKGLTVIETELKKIKLGETTREKAISIVQKDSLENMVLKKFHGVFHRQIPDPFYQVTKTHLILQKHTLDTFTDNQNKPLNHELDSRWDLLEFGFENTKKEESLEVDFKSELVIKKNKRTSIAQLRPILNGYQRGNCFYCGLELDDSIEVDHVIPWTAINHDEIWNLVLAHVDCNHQKLAQLPPKPFVEKLIQRNEIVLKSDLPLKEELKKVLGDSAKKRMEQVWNQYKIAVNTGLTIWGGTDKFDPSNDDFYKSWIGNRNASFWERKFDKIQ
;
A
#
# COMPACT_ATOMS: atom_id res chain seq x y z
N PRO A 1 4.71 29.46 2.51
CA PRO A 1 3.37 30.07 2.60
C PRO A 1 2.25 29.02 2.41
N LEU A 2 1.12 29.16 3.13
CA LEU A 2 -0.02 28.27 2.99
C LEU A 2 -0.64 28.34 1.59
N ARG A 3 -0.52 29.47 0.90
CA ARG A 3 -1.01 29.64 -0.46
C ARG A 3 -0.26 28.73 -1.44
N GLU A 4 1.05 28.73 -1.42
CA GLU A 4 1.90 27.86 -2.27
C GLU A 4 1.59 26.38 -2.02
N LEU A 5 1.52 25.97 -0.76
CA LEU A 5 1.08 24.60 -0.41
C LEU A 5 -0.30 24.27 -0.95
N SER A 6 -1.20 25.26 -1.05
CA SER A 6 -2.55 25.02 -1.58
C SER A 6 -2.56 24.92 -3.09
N GLU A 7 -1.64 25.60 -3.77
CA GLU A 7 -1.40 25.48 -5.21
C GLU A 7 -0.87 24.07 -5.53
N ASP A 8 0.18 23.64 -4.85
CA ASP A 8 0.75 22.28 -4.98
C ASP A 8 -0.30 21.21 -4.68
N PHE A 9 -1.09 21.41 -3.61
CA PHE A 9 -2.15 20.50 -3.21
C PHE A 9 -3.24 20.37 -4.27
N LEU A 10 -3.62 21.47 -4.92
CA LEU A 10 -4.57 21.46 -6.02
C LEU A 10 -4.01 20.73 -7.23
N ASP A 11 -2.73 20.94 -7.58
CA ASP A 11 -2.08 20.33 -8.73
C ASP A 11 -1.95 18.82 -8.59
N ILE A 12 -1.47 18.34 -7.44
CA ILE A 12 -1.35 16.90 -7.14
C ILE A 12 -2.72 16.20 -7.25
N TYR A 13 -3.77 16.83 -6.71
CA TYR A 13 -5.12 16.27 -6.82
C TYR A 13 -5.66 16.33 -8.23
N GLN A 14 -5.33 17.37 -9.01
CA GLN A 14 -5.74 17.50 -10.40
C GLN A 14 -5.23 16.34 -11.24
N GLU A 15 -3.95 15.98 -11.12
CA GLU A 15 -3.35 14.84 -11.82
C GLU A 15 -4.09 13.54 -11.54
N ARG A 16 -4.46 13.30 -10.28
CA ARG A 16 -5.20 12.10 -9.89
C ARG A 16 -6.64 12.09 -10.40
N VAL A 17 -7.33 13.22 -10.32
CA VAL A 17 -8.71 13.36 -10.83
C VAL A 17 -8.75 13.24 -12.35
N ASP A 18 -7.78 13.82 -13.07
CA ASP A 18 -7.69 13.73 -14.52
C ASP A 18 -7.35 12.28 -14.98
N SER A 19 -6.68 11.51 -14.14
CA SER A 19 -6.48 10.07 -14.33
C SER A 19 -7.72 9.21 -13.98
N GLY A 20 -8.86 9.85 -13.66
CA GLY A 20 -10.12 9.17 -13.36
C GLY A 20 -10.22 8.58 -11.96
N LYS A 21 -9.26 8.86 -11.06
CA LYS A 21 -9.23 8.34 -9.70
C LYS A 21 -10.14 9.14 -8.76
N HIS A 22 -10.85 8.42 -7.87
CA HIS A 22 -11.76 9.03 -6.91
C HIS A 22 -11.06 9.32 -5.59
N GLN A 23 -11.22 10.54 -5.08
CA GLN A 23 -10.59 10.97 -3.84
C GLN A 23 -11.46 10.77 -2.59
N LYS A 24 -12.66 10.23 -2.77
CA LYS A 24 -13.61 9.86 -1.72
C LYS A 24 -14.58 8.82 -2.25
N LYS A 25 -15.13 8.00 -1.33
CA LYS A 25 -16.23 7.11 -1.66
C LYS A 25 -17.40 7.88 -2.26
N ARG A 26 -17.81 7.51 -3.46
CA ARG A 26 -18.93 8.12 -4.18
C ARG A 26 -20.22 7.35 -3.95
N THR A 27 -21.32 8.08 -3.90
CA THR A 27 -22.68 7.53 -3.85
C THR A 27 -23.51 8.18 -4.94
N LEU A 28 -24.34 7.40 -5.61
CA LEU A 28 -25.36 7.92 -6.54
C LEU A 28 -26.65 8.16 -5.76
N VAL A 29 -27.13 9.38 -5.77
CA VAL A 29 -28.43 9.75 -5.18
C VAL A 29 -29.23 10.44 -6.25
N ASN A 30 -30.36 9.84 -6.66
CA ASN A 30 -31.22 10.31 -7.73
C ASN A 30 -30.52 10.52 -9.08
N GLY A 31 -29.51 9.67 -9.40
CA GLY A 31 -28.73 9.78 -10.63
C GLY A 31 -27.58 10.80 -10.58
N GLU A 32 -27.46 11.55 -9.51
CA GLU A 32 -26.36 12.49 -9.29
C GLU A 32 -25.25 11.88 -8.46
N GLU A 33 -24.01 12.11 -8.85
CA GLU A 33 -22.81 11.72 -8.11
C GLU A 33 -22.65 12.60 -6.87
N LYS A 34 -22.73 12.01 -5.68
CA LYS A 34 -22.46 12.69 -4.41
C LYS A 34 -21.21 12.11 -3.76
N GLY A 35 -20.54 12.92 -2.95
CA GLY A 35 -19.31 12.52 -2.27
C GLY A 35 -18.04 13.09 -2.87
N LEU A 36 -18.14 14.16 -3.69
CA LEU A 36 -16.99 14.94 -4.11
C LEU A 36 -16.32 15.60 -2.89
N THR A 37 -14.99 15.62 -2.88
CA THR A 37 -14.23 16.47 -1.97
C THR A 37 -14.34 17.94 -2.39
N VAL A 38 -13.94 18.86 -1.52
CA VAL A 38 -13.89 20.29 -1.86
C VAL A 38 -12.98 20.50 -3.09
N ILE A 39 -11.83 19.84 -3.12
CA ILE A 39 -10.87 19.95 -4.25
C ILE A 39 -11.50 19.44 -5.55
N GLU A 40 -12.08 18.24 -5.55
CA GLU A 40 -12.76 17.70 -6.74
C GLU A 40 -13.88 18.62 -7.23
N THR A 41 -14.61 19.26 -6.29
CA THR A 41 -15.66 20.22 -6.60
C THR A 41 -15.08 21.46 -7.31
N GLU A 42 -14.01 22.02 -6.77
CA GLU A 42 -13.39 23.21 -7.35
C GLU A 42 -12.69 22.89 -8.69
N LEU A 43 -12.03 21.74 -8.84
CA LEU A 43 -11.48 21.27 -10.11
C LEU A 43 -12.57 21.12 -11.18
N LYS A 44 -13.72 20.55 -10.81
CA LYS A 44 -14.87 20.47 -11.72
C LYS A 44 -15.38 21.85 -12.15
N LYS A 45 -15.49 22.80 -11.23
CA LYS A 45 -15.90 24.18 -11.54
C LYS A 45 -14.90 24.89 -12.46
N ILE A 46 -13.59 24.70 -12.26
CA ILE A 46 -12.55 25.24 -13.15
C ILE A 46 -12.76 24.68 -14.56
N LYS A 47 -12.94 23.36 -14.69
CA LYS A 47 -13.15 22.71 -15.99
C LYS A 47 -14.42 23.19 -16.72
N LEU A 48 -15.46 23.56 -15.97
CA LEU A 48 -16.71 24.11 -16.50
C LEU A 48 -16.65 25.64 -16.74
N GLY A 49 -15.57 26.32 -16.39
CA GLY A 49 -15.44 27.77 -16.49
C GLY A 49 -16.28 28.56 -15.46
N GLU A 50 -16.76 27.89 -14.42
CA GLU A 50 -17.59 28.46 -13.35
C GLU A 50 -16.79 29.22 -12.29
N THR A 51 -15.49 28.96 -12.19
CA THR A 51 -14.57 29.62 -11.26
C THR A 51 -13.19 29.80 -11.87
N THR A 52 -12.42 30.75 -11.33
CA THR A 52 -11.00 30.90 -11.70
C THR A 52 -10.11 30.06 -10.81
N ARG A 53 -8.90 29.72 -11.29
CA ARG A 53 -7.92 28.97 -10.51
C ARG A 53 -7.57 29.68 -9.19
N GLU A 54 -7.43 31.01 -9.20
CA GLU A 54 -7.10 31.82 -8.00
C GLU A 54 -8.19 31.72 -6.93
N LYS A 55 -9.46 31.75 -7.35
CA LYS A 55 -10.59 31.59 -6.43
C LYS A 55 -10.64 30.17 -5.87
N ALA A 56 -10.41 29.17 -6.71
CA ALA A 56 -10.35 27.77 -6.28
C ALA A 56 -9.23 27.53 -5.26
N ILE A 57 -8.02 28.05 -5.50
CA ILE A 57 -6.90 27.97 -4.56
C ILE A 57 -7.29 28.57 -3.20
N SER A 58 -7.96 29.73 -3.17
CA SER A 58 -8.39 30.35 -1.93
C SER A 58 -9.40 29.52 -1.14
N ILE A 59 -10.33 28.83 -1.84
CA ILE A 59 -11.29 27.91 -1.23
C ILE A 59 -10.58 26.66 -0.73
N VAL A 60 -9.70 26.06 -1.53
CA VAL A 60 -8.92 24.88 -1.18
C VAL A 60 -8.02 25.16 0.01
N GLN A 61 -7.37 26.33 0.07
CA GLN A 61 -6.57 26.74 1.21
C GLN A 61 -7.41 26.71 2.49
N LYS A 62 -8.54 27.40 2.49
CA LYS A 62 -9.37 27.56 3.69
C LYS A 62 -10.08 26.27 4.07
N ASP A 63 -10.79 25.65 3.14
CA ASP A 63 -11.75 24.59 3.46
C ASP A 63 -11.14 23.19 3.41
N SER A 64 -10.09 22.98 2.59
CA SER A 64 -9.39 21.69 2.54
C SER A 64 -8.12 21.70 3.39
N LEU A 65 -7.17 22.58 3.11
CA LEU A 65 -5.86 22.54 3.76
C LEU A 65 -5.96 22.99 5.23
N GLU A 66 -6.43 24.21 5.52
CA GLU A 66 -6.45 24.74 6.88
C GLU A 66 -7.47 24.03 7.78
N ASN A 67 -8.74 23.97 7.36
CA ASN A 67 -9.82 23.46 8.20
C ASN A 67 -9.89 21.94 8.30
N MET A 68 -9.38 21.20 7.31
CA MET A 68 -9.44 19.74 7.31
C MET A 68 -8.06 19.12 7.56
N VAL A 69 -7.11 19.31 6.66
CA VAL A 69 -5.82 18.62 6.72
C VAL A 69 -5.01 19.09 7.90
N LEU A 70 -4.61 20.36 7.93
CA LEU A 70 -3.74 20.89 8.97
C LEU A 70 -4.39 20.86 10.34
N LYS A 71 -5.67 21.21 10.45
CA LYS A 71 -6.37 21.20 11.74
C LYS A 71 -6.51 19.79 12.32
N LYS A 72 -6.84 18.80 11.50
CA LYS A 72 -6.99 17.41 11.97
C LYS A 72 -5.64 16.77 12.25
N PHE A 73 -4.68 16.89 11.35
CA PHE A 73 -3.34 16.36 11.56
C PHE A 73 -2.66 17.04 12.74
N HIS A 74 -2.63 18.34 12.75
CA HIS A 74 -2.00 19.11 13.83
C HIS A 74 -2.67 18.83 15.18
N GLY A 75 -4.00 18.82 15.25
CA GLY A 75 -4.72 18.53 16.49
C GLY A 75 -4.54 17.12 17.05
N VAL A 76 -4.34 16.12 16.17
CA VAL A 76 -4.12 14.72 16.57
C VAL A 76 -2.65 14.47 16.85
N PHE A 77 -1.76 14.89 15.98
CA PHE A 77 -0.32 14.63 16.09
C PHE A 77 0.35 15.44 17.20
N HIS A 78 -0.02 16.72 17.42
CA HIS A 78 0.56 17.52 18.51
C HIS A 78 0.27 17.00 19.91
N ARG A 79 -0.79 16.22 20.07
CA ARG A 79 -1.09 15.57 21.35
C ARG A 79 -0.29 14.29 21.58
N GLN A 80 0.23 13.69 20.52
CA GLN A 80 0.88 12.39 20.55
C GLN A 80 2.38 12.44 20.30
N ILE A 81 2.87 13.52 19.66
CA ILE A 81 4.28 13.68 19.30
C ILE A 81 4.86 14.83 20.11
N PRO A 82 5.79 14.56 21.04
CA PRO A 82 6.42 15.59 21.87
C PRO A 82 7.17 16.65 21.06
N ASP A 83 7.70 16.25 19.89
CA ASP A 83 8.48 17.09 18.99
C ASP A 83 7.88 17.08 17.59
N PRO A 84 6.95 18.01 17.27
CA PRO A 84 6.23 18.00 16.00
C PRO A 84 7.13 18.38 14.83
N PHE A 85 6.89 17.77 13.66
CA PHE A 85 7.66 18.01 12.45
C PHE A 85 7.51 19.44 11.89
N TYR A 86 6.40 20.10 12.18
CA TYR A 86 6.08 21.44 11.69
C TYR A 86 5.20 22.22 12.67
N GLN A 87 5.18 23.53 12.49
CA GLN A 87 4.24 24.45 13.15
C GLN A 87 3.40 25.15 12.10
N VAL A 88 2.13 25.43 12.43
CA VAL A 88 1.22 26.17 11.55
C VAL A 88 0.94 27.54 12.14
N THR A 89 1.20 28.58 11.36
CA THR A 89 0.83 29.97 11.65
C THR A 89 -0.39 30.37 10.80
N LYS A 90 -0.84 31.62 10.90
CA LYS A 90 -1.94 32.13 10.06
C LYS A 90 -1.63 32.13 8.56
N THR A 91 -0.36 32.17 8.18
CA THR A 91 0.06 32.36 6.78
C THR A 91 1.07 31.32 6.28
N HIS A 92 1.72 30.59 7.20
CA HIS A 92 2.81 29.67 6.87
C HIS A 92 2.70 28.36 7.63
N LEU A 93 3.19 27.31 7.00
CA LEU A 93 3.65 26.09 7.65
C LEU A 93 5.17 26.21 7.79
N ILE A 94 5.69 26.03 8.98
CA ILE A 94 7.12 26.18 9.31
C ILE A 94 7.65 24.79 9.68
N LEU A 95 8.54 24.24 8.86
CA LEU A 95 9.22 22.99 9.17
C LEU A 95 10.23 23.19 10.31
N GLN A 96 10.29 22.23 11.21
CA GLN A 96 11.27 22.23 12.30
C GLN A 96 12.65 21.82 11.76
N LYS A 97 13.72 22.29 12.42
CA LYS A 97 15.09 22.00 11.97
C LYS A 97 15.37 20.50 11.86
N HIS A 98 14.99 19.72 12.86
CA HIS A 98 15.18 18.25 12.84
C HIS A 98 14.44 17.57 11.67
N THR A 99 13.32 18.12 11.22
CA THR A 99 12.60 17.63 10.05
C THR A 99 13.41 17.86 8.78
N LEU A 100 13.96 19.08 8.62
CA LEU A 100 14.81 19.41 7.47
C LEU A 100 16.08 18.55 7.42
N ASP A 101 16.68 18.29 8.58
CA ASP A 101 17.89 17.47 8.70
C ASP A 101 17.62 15.99 8.34
N THR A 102 16.35 15.56 8.45
CA THR A 102 15.92 14.18 8.09
C THR A 102 15.67 14.01 6.60
N PHE A 103 15.22 15.05 5.92
CA PHE A 103 14.94 15.01 4.48
C PHE A 103 16.19 15.33 3.67
N THR A 104 16.95 14.31 3.30
CA THR A 104 18.05 14.44 2.33
C THR A 104 17.54 14.14 0.93
N ASP A 105 18.21 14.67 -0.11
CA ASP A 105 17.81 14.46 -1.51
C ASP A 105 17.67 12.99 -1.90
N ASN A 106 18.46 12.10 -1.28
CA ASN A 106 18.40 10.66 -1.53
C ASN A 106 17.19 9.96 -0.89
N GLN A 107 16.49 10.61 0.04
CA GLN A 107 15.32 10.04 0.74
C GLN A 107 13.99 10.52 0.15
N ASN A 108 14.00 11.59 -0.64
CA ASN A 108 12.78 12.18 -1.19
C ASN A 108 12.10 11.25 -2.21
N LYS A 109 12.86 10.60 -3.10
CA LYS A 109 12.31 9.68 -4.11
C LYS A 109 11.60 8.46 -3.49
N PRO A 110 12.24 7.69 -2.58
CA PRO A 110 11.57 6.57 -1.92
C PRO A 110 10.33 7.00 -1.13
N LEU A 111 10.37 8.17 -0.48
CA LEU A 111 9.24 8.69 0.28
C LEU A 111 8.05 9.04 -0.63
N ASN A 112 8.29 9.73 -1.74
CA ASN A 112 7.26 10.07 -2.70
C ASN A 112 6.62 8.80 -3.28
N HIS A 113 7.44 7.83 -3.67
CA HIS A 113 6.94 6.56 -4.20
C HIS A 113 6.10 5.78 -3.16
N GLU A 114 6.52 5.77 -1.89
CA GLU A 114 5.71 5.18 -0.81
C GLU A 114 4.38 5.92 -0.62
N LEU A 115 4.38 7.25 -0.67
CA LEU A 115 3.17 8.07 -0.55
C LEU A 115 2.21 7.81 -1.72
N ASP A 116 2.70 7.78 -2.94
CA ASP A 116 1.91 7.49 -4.14
C ASP A 116 1.30 6.09 -4.09
N SER A 117 2.08 5.09 -3.72
CA SER A 117 1.61 3.72 -3.57
C SER A 117 0.51 3.59 -2.52
N ARG A 118 0.64 4.30 -1.39
CA ARG A 118 -0.39 4.34 -0.34
C ARG A 118 -1.63 5.09 -0.78
N TRP A 119 -1.46 6.13 -1.54
CA TRP A 119 -2.56 6.90 -2.10
C TRP A 119 -3.34 6.07 -3.12
N ASP A 120 -2.66 5.38 -4.04
CA ASP A 120 -3.28 4.44 -4.97
C ASP A 120 -4.12 3.36 -4.25
N LEU A 121 -3.62 2.87 -3.13
CA LEU A 121 -4.33 1.91 -2.30
C LEU A 121 -5.62 2.48 -1.69
N LEU A 122 -5.59 3.75 -1.24
CA LEU A 122 -6.79 4.45 -0.74
C LEU A 122 -7.82 4.68 -1.84
N GLU A 123 -7.39 5.15 -3.01
CA GLU A 123 -8.25 5.37 -4.17
C GLU A 123 -8.91 4.07 -4.61
N PHE A 124 -8.15 2.99 -4.70
CA PHE A 124 -8.71 1.67 -4.94
C PHE A 124 -9.79 1.29 -3.91
N GLY A 125 -9.56 1.58 -2.63
CA GLY A 125 -10.52 1.36 -1.56
C GLY A 125 -11.81 2.18 -1.75
N PHE A 126 -11.73 3.40 -2.27
CA PHE A 126 -12.91 4.22 -2.55
C PHE A 126 -13.72 3.70 -3.74
N GLU A 127 -13.07 3.15 -4.75
CA GLU A 127 -13.72 2.58 -5.94
C GLU A 127 -14.40 1.24 -5.65
N ASN A 128 -13.84 0.43 -4.74
CA ASN A 128 -14.24 -0.95 -4.50
C ASN A 128 -15.00 -1.15 -3.18
N THR A 129 -15.80 -0.20 -2.75
CA THR A 129 -16.48 -0.19 -1.45
C THR A 129 -17.68 -1.14 -1.31
N LYS A 130 -17.97 -2.00 -2.26
CA LYS A 130 -18.97 -3.06 -2.07
C LYS A 130 -18.36 -4.21 -1.28
N LYS A 131 -18.82 -4.37 -0.05
CA LYS A 131 -18.30 -5.23 1.02
C LYS A 131 -18.36 -6.75 0.81
N GLU A 132 -18.80 -7.26 -0.34
CA GLU A 132 -19.16 -8.67 -0.47
C GLU A 132 -18.53 -9.42 -1.67
N GLU A 133 -17.59 -8.83 -2.38
CA GLU A 133 -17.02 -9.50 -3.55
C GLU A 133 -15.62 -10.02 -3.26
N SER A 134 -15.45 -11.35 -3.26
CA SER A 134 -14.13 -11.98 -3.20
C SER A 134 -13.33 -11.67 -4.47
N LEU A 135 -12.06 -11.34 -4.30
CA LEU A 135 -11.13 -11.15 -5.42
C LEU A 135 -10.37 -12.45 -5.65
N GLU A 136 -10.71 -13.17 -6.70
CA GLU A 136 -9.94 -14.29 -7.20
C GLU A 136 -9.14 -13.86 -8.43
N VAL A 137 -7.91 -14.34 -8.53
CA VAL A 137 -7.04 -14.05 -9.68
C VAL A 137 -6.99 -15.24 -10.60
N ASP A 138 -7.40 -15.06 -11.83
CA ASP A 138 -7.19 -16.06 -12.89
C ASP A 138 -5.89 -15.76 -13.65
N PHE A 139 -4.83 -16.45 -13.32
CA PHE A 139 -3.50 -16.26 -13.93
C PHE A 139 -3.41 -16.70 -15.37
N LYS A 140 -4.30 -17.56 -15.86
CA LYS A 140 -4.30 -17.96 -17.28
C LYS A 140 -4.81 -16.87 -18.19
N SER A 141 -5.73 -16.05 -17.69
CA SER A 141 -6.32 -14.94 -18.45
C SER A 141 -5.80 -13.58 -17.99
N GLU A 142 -4.88 -13.54 -17.01
CA GLU A 142 -4.43 -12.31 -16.34
C GLU A 142 -5.58 -11.44 -15.81
N LEU A 143 -6.64 -12.07 -15.33
CA LEU A 143 -7.85 -11.40 -14.90
C LEU A 143 -8.12 -11.63 -13.41
N VAL A 144 -8.55 -10.60 -12.73
CA VAL A 144 -9.12 -10.68 -11.40
C VAL A 144 -10.62 -10.99 -11.53
N ILE A 145 -11.03 -12.10 -10.96
CA ILE A 145 -12.45 -12.48 -10.96
C ILE A 145 -13.08 -11.89 -9.70
N LYS A 146 -13.85 -10.83 -9.88
CA LYS A 146 -14.89 -10.48 -8.92
C LYS A 146 -16.08 -11.39 -9.20
N LYS A 147 -16.79 -11.87 -8.16
CA LYS A 147 -18.04 -12.61 -8.32
C LYS A 147 -18.88 -11.97 -9.44
N ASN A 148 -18.84 -12.55 -10.66
CA ASN A 148 -19.51 -12.09 -11.89
C ASN A 148 -18.88 -10.95 -12.73
N LYS A 149 -17.66 -10.48 -12.44
CA LYS A 149 -16.94 -9.56 -13.34
C LYS A 149 -15.44 -9.85 -13.35
N ARG A 150 -14.92 -10.21 -14.53
CA ARG A 150 -13.47 -10.32 -14.76
C ARG A 150 -12.85 -8.92 -14.74
N THR A 151 -11.88 -8.69 -13.88
CA THR A 151 -11.16 -7.42 -13.76
C THR A 151 -9.66 -7.71 -13.97
N SER A 152 -8.97 -6.88 -14.73
CA SER A 152 -7.54 -7.06 -15.03
C SER A 152 -6.68 -7.12 -13.74
N ILE A 153 -5.62 -7.94 -13.75
CA ILE A 153 -4.54 -7.97 -12.72
C ILE A 153 -3.95 -6.57 -12.49
N ALA A 154 -3.99 -5.69 -13.48
CA ALA A 154 -3.61 -4.29 -13.33
C ALA A 154 -4.31 -3.60 -12.14
N GLN A 155 -5.52 -4.02 -11.77
CA GLN A 155 -6.21 -3.50 -10.59
C GLN A 155 -5.69 -4.05 -9.25
N LEU A 156 -4.99 -5.17 -9.24
CA LEU A 156 -4.31 -5.67 -8.03
C LEU A 156 -2.98 -4.97 -7.77
N ARG A 157 -2.31 -4.50 -8.82
CA ARG A 157 -1.00 -3.86 -8.69
C ARG A 157 -1.01 -2.70 -7.69
N PRO A 158 -1.96 -1.75 -7.75
CA PRO A 158 -2.01 -0.67 -6.76
C PRO A 158 -2.18 -1.17 -5.32
N ILE A 159 -2.99 -2.22 -5.13
CA ILE A 159 -3.22 -2.79 -3.80
C ILE A 159 -1.93 -3.41 -3.25
N LEU A 160 -1.34 -4.32 -4.02
CA LEU A 160 -0.10 -5.00 -3.62
C LEU A 160 1.02 -3.99 -3.44
N ASN A 161 1.12 -3.01 -4.34
CA ASN A 161 2.12 -1.95 -4.29
C ASN A 161 1.99 -1.10 -3.01
N GLY A 162 0.79 -0.68 -2.65
CA GLY A 162 0.54 0.07 -1.43
C GLY A 162 0.98 -0.67 -0.16
N TYR A 163 0.80 -1.99 -0.11
CA TYR A 163 1.27 -2.81 1.00
C TYR A 163 2.77 -3.12 0.96
N GLN A 164 3.39 -3.01 -0.20
CA GLN A 164 4.83 -3.18 -0.38
C GLN A 164 5.59 -1.85 -0.38
N ARG A 165 4.90 -0.73 -0.21
CA ARG A 165 5.48 0.62 -0.16
C ARG A 165 6.27 0.99 -1.41
N GLY A 166 5.82 0.52 -2.57
CA GLY A 166 6.50 0.77 -3.83
C GLY A 166 7.78 -0.04 -4.06
N ASN A 167 8.06 -1.06 -3.24
CA ASN A 167 9.29 -1.83 -3.33
C ASN A 167 9.04 -3.28 -3.77
N CYS A 168 10.01 -3.84 -4.48
CA CYS A 168 10.01 -5.24 -4.84
C CYS A 168 10.02 -6.12 -3.58
N PHE A 169 9.15 -7.13 -3.56
CA PHE A 169 9.07 -8.03 -2.41
C PHE A 169 10.38 -8.77 -2.14
N TYR A 170 11.12 -9.13 -3.19
CA TYR A 170 12.33 -9.94 -3.06
C TYR A 170 13.58 -9.13 -2.79
N CYS A 171 13.91 -8.13 -3.58
CA CYS A 171 15.16 -7.38 -3.40
C CYS A 171 15.00 -6.11 -2.53
N GLY A 172 13.78 -5.70 -2.19
CA GLY A 172 13.54 -4.50 -1.40
C GLY A 172 13.81 -3.18 -2.12
N LEU A 173 14.25 -3.21 -3.38
CA LEU A 173 14.49 -2.00 -4.17
C LEU A 173 13.16 -1.48 -4.75
N GLU A 174 13.15 -0.19 -5.09
CA GLU A 174 12.02 0.48 -5.72
C GLU A 174 11.57 -0.26 -6.98
N LEU A 175 10.26 -0.46 -7.13
CA LEU A 175 9.67 -1.06 -8.32
C LEU A 175 9.75 -0.06 -9.49
N ASP A 176 10.16 -0.57 -10.64
CA ASP A 176 10.17 0.14 -11.91
C ASP A 176 8.91 -0.19 -12.75
N ASP A 177 8.93 0.15 -14.04
CA ASP A 177 7.81 -0.16 -14.95
C ASP A 177 7.69 -1.66 -15.27
N SER A 178 8.74 -2.44 -15.01
CA SER A 178 8.84 -3.89 -15.30
C SER A 178 8.44 -4.72 -14.07
N ILE A 179 7.13 -4.76 -13.79
CA ILE A 179 6.58 -5.37 -12.59
C ILE A 179 5.76 -6.61 -12.94
N GLU A 180 5.97 -7.68 -12.20
CA GLU A 180 5.16 -8.90 -12.27
C GLU A 180 4.53 -9.22 -10.91
N VAL A 181 3.37 -9.90 -10.97
CA VAL A 181 2.76 -10.52 -9.79
C VAL A 181 3.30 -11.94 -9.66
N ASP A 182 3.85 -12.27 -8.52
CA ASP A 182 4.39 -13.59 -8.23
C ASP A 182 3.72 -14.26 -7.04
N HIS A 183 3.70 -15.60 -7.07
CA HIS A 183 3.36 -16.44 -5.93
C HIS A 183 4.59 -16.67 -5.06
N VAL A 184 4.58 -16.18 -3.83
CA VAL A 184 5.70 -16.40 -2.90
C VAL A 184 5.93 -17.89 -2.68
N ILE A 185 4.89 -18.62 -2.30
CA ILE A 185 4.89 -20.10 -2.33
C ILE A 185 4.39 -20.50 -3.72
N PRO A 186 5.18 -21.26 -4.50
CA PRO A 186 4.86 -21.54 -5.90
C PRO A 186 3.47 -22.16 -6.10
N TRP A 187 2.77 -21.71 -7.13
CA TRP A 187 1.44 -22.22 -7.50
C TRP A 187 1.45 -23.74 -7.69
N THR A 188 2.52 -24.29 -8.27
CA THR A 188 2.69 -25.73 -8.49
C THR A 188 2.63 -26.56 -7.20
N ALA A 189 2.89 -25.94 -6.05
CA ALA A 189 2.87 -26.61 -4.76
C ALA A 189 1.53 -26.49 -4.04
N ILE A 190 0.85 -25.33 -4.18
CA ILE A 190 -0.36 -25.03 -3.38
C ILE A 190 -1.65 -24.92 -4.21
N ASN A 191 -1.52 -24.80 -5.55
CA ASN A 191 -2.59 -24.87 -6.54
C ASN A 191 -3.77 -23.92 -6.29
N HIS A 192 -3.49 -22.68 -5.83
CA HIS A 192 -4.46 -21.62 -5.66
C HIS A 192 -3.84 -20.23 -5.89
N ASP A 193 -4.69 -19.25 -6.20
CA ASP A 193 -4.34 -17.87 -6.54
C ASP A 193 -4.81 -16.87 -5.46
N GLU A 194 -4.77 -17.31 -4.20
CA GLU A 194 -5.21 -16.47 -3.09
C GLU A 194 -4.27 -15.30 -2.85
N ILE A 195 -4.85 -14.12 -2.67
CA ILE A 195 -4.12 -12.84 -2.60
C ILE A 195 -3.09 -12.76 -1.45
N TRP A 196 -3.27 -13.55 -0.39
CA TRP A 196 -2.32 -13.61 0.70
C TRP A 196 -0.93 -14.10 0.28
N ASN A 197 -0.85 -14.87 -0.82
CA ASN A 197 0.37 -15.43 -1.37
C ASN A 197 0.94 -14.63 -2.55
N LEU A 198 0.26 -13.58 -2.99
CA LEU A 198 0.64 -12.79 -4.15
C LEU A 198 1.43 -11.55 -3.75
N VAL A 199 2.47 -11.24 -4.51
CA VAL A 199 3.35 -10.09 -4.30
C VAL A 199 3.73 -9.45 -5.63
N LEU A 200 4.20 -8.20 -5.57
CA LEU A 200 4.83 -7.54 -6.70
C LEU A 200 6.35 -7.74 -6.65
N ALA A 201 6.92 -8.06 -7.77
CA ALA A 201 8.36 -8.23 -7.93
C ALA A 201 8.84 -7.62 -9.25
N HIS A 202 10.12 -7.27 -9.33
CA HIS A 202 10.76 -7.04 -10.61
C HIS A 202 10.73 -8.33 -11.44
N VAL A 203 10.60 -8.19 -12.74
CA VAL A 203 10.67 -9.31 -13.69
C VAL A 203 11.91 -10.18 -13.44
N ASP A 204 13.08 -9.56 -13.26
CA ASP A 204 14.32 -10.27 -13.00
C ASP A 204 14.31 -11.06 -11.69
N CYS A 205 13.73 -10.51 -10.61
CA CYS A 205 13.62 -11.19 -9.34
C CYS A 205 12.67 -12.39 -9.43
N ASN A 206 11.56 -12.23 -10.14
CA ASN A 206 10.59 -13.28 -10.38
C ASN A 206 11.20 -14.39 -11.26
N HIS A 207 11.90 -14.02 -12.33
CA HIS A 207 12.58 -14.98 -13.21
C HIS A 207 13.74 -15.72 -12.53
N GLN A 208 14.43 -15.11 -11.57
CA GLN A 208 15.45 -15.83 -10.79
C GLN A 208 14.81 -16.85 -9.84
N LYS A 209 13.67 -16.52 -9.26
CA LYS A 209 12.97 -17.42 -8.34
C LYS A 209 12.25 -18.56 -9.07
N LEU A 210 11.56 -18.25 -10.17
CA LEU A 210 10.74 -19.24 -10.91
C LEU A 210 9.77 -20.01 -10.00
N ALA A 211 9.65 -21.31 -10.21
CA ALA A 211 8.83 -22.22 -9.39
C ALA A 211 9.58 -22.76 -8.16
N GLN A 212 10.68 -22.15 -7.75
CA GLN A 212 11.43 -22.56 -6.56
C GLN A 212 10.77 -22.05 -5.28
N LEU A 213 10.97 -22.78 -4.18
CA LEU A 213 10.51 -22.36 -2.86
C LEU A 213 11.33 -21.18 -2.34
N PRO A 214 10.69 -20.16 -1.78
CA PRO A 214 11.43 -19.08 -1.15
C PRO A 214 12.15 -19.57 0.12
N PRO A 215 13.31 -19.01 0.47
CA PRO A 215 13.88 -19.19 1.80
C PRO A 215 12.93 -18.72 2.90
N LYS A 216 13.05 -19.28 4.10
CA LYS A 216 12.20 -18.95 5.27
C LYS A 216 12.03 -17.45 5.53
N PRO A 217 13.06 -16.57 5.42
CA PRO A 217 12.89 -15.12 5.62
C PRO A 217 11.81 -14.47 4.72
N PHE A 218 11.66 -14.95 3.50
CA PHE A 218 10.59 -14.43 2.62
C PHE A 218 9.20 -14.89 3.04
N VAL A 219 9.07 -16.07 3.63
CA VAL A 219 7.81 -16.56 4.21
C VAL A 219 7.43 -15.70 5.42
N GLU A 220 8.39 -15.36 6.25
CA GLU A 220 8.21 -14.46 7.40
C GLU A 220 7.80 -13.06 6.94
N LYS A 221 8.46 -12.52 5.91
CA LYS A 221 8.10 -11.25 5.28
C LYS A 221 6.67 -11.28 4.72
N LEU A 222 6.25 -12.38 4.10
CA LEU A 222 4.89 -12.57 3.63
C LEU A 222 3.85 -12.54 4.76
N ILE A 223 4.13 -13.25 5.86
CA ILE A 223 3.28 -13.25 7.05
C ILE A 223 3.15 -11.82 7.61
N GLN A 224 4.26 -11.10 7.70
CA GLN A 224 4.26 -9.72 8.19
C GLN A 224 3.45 -8.78 7.29
N ARG A 225 3.62 -8.87 5.97
CA ARG A 225 2.83 -8.12 5.01
C ARG A 225 1.34 -8.38 5.20
N ASN A 226 0.94 -9.65 5.36
CA ASN A 226 -0.45 -10.02 5.58
C ASN A 226 -1.01 -9.44 6.90
N GLU A 227 -0.23 -9.41 7.97
CA GLU A 227 -0.63 -8.76 9.23
C GLU A 227 -0.78 -7.24 9.10
N ILE A 228 0.00 -6.58 8.24
CA ILE A 228 -0.17 -5.14 7.93
C ILE A 228 -1.52 -4.91 7.24
N VAL A 229 -1.85 -5.72 6.22
CA VAL A 229 -3.14 -5.66 5.54
C VAL A 229 -4.30 -5.79 6.53
N LEU A 230 -4.19 -6.75 7.45
CA LEU A 230 -5.22 -7.01 8.45
C LEU A 230 -5.38 -5.92 9.50
N LYS A 231 -4.34 -5.15 9.76
CA LYS A 231 -4.37 -3.97 10.65
C LYS A 231 -4.88 -2.71 9.94
N SER A 232 -4.89 -2.71 8.62
CA SER A 232 -5.44 -1.61 7.84
C SER A 232 -6.97 -1.66 7.81
N ASP A 233 -7.61 -0.54 7.53
CA ASP A 233 -9.06 -0.48 7.30
C ASP A 233 -9.43 -0.68 5.82
N LEU A 234 -8.54 -1.32 5.05
CA LEU A 234 -8.64 -1.47 3.61
C LEU A 234 -9.34 -2.79 3.19
N PRO A 235 -9.87 -2.86 1.97
CA PRO A 235 -10.85 -3.89 1.55
C PRO A 235 -10.43 -5.35 1.69
N LEU A 236 -9.12 -5.65 1.59
CA LEU A 236 -8.62 -7.04 1.63
C LEU A 236 -8.62 -7.69 3.02
N LYS A 237 -8.87 -6.91 4.06
CA LYS A 237 -8.84 -7.38 5.45
C LYS A 237 -9.77 -8.56 5.71
N GLU A 238 -11.01 -8.44 5.28
CA GLU A 238 -12.03 -9.47 5.55
C GLU A 238 -11.76 -10.75 4.74
N GLU A 239 -11.22 -10.62 3.53
CA GLU A 239 -10.82 -11.78 2.73
C GLU A 239 -9.65 -12.53 3.34
N LEU A 240 -8.61 -11.79 3.76
CA LEU A 240 -7.46 -12.39 4.42
C LEU A 240 -7.85 -13.10 5.73
N LYS A 241 -8.75 -12.53 6.51
CA LYS A 241 -9.29 -13.21 7.71
C LYS A 241 -10.05 -14.48 7.36
N LYS A 242 -10.88 -14.43 6.32
CA LYS A 242 -11.69 -15.56 5.88
C LYS A 242 -10.82 -16.74 5.46
N VAL A 243 -9.72 -16.49 4.77
CA VAL A 243 -8.81 -17.51 4.25
C VAL A 243 -7.79 -17.96 5.30
N LEU A 244 -7.15 -17.02 5.98
CA LEU A 244 -6.05 -17.30 6.91
C LEU A 244 -6.52 -17.47 8.37
N GLY A 245 -7.74 -17.04 8.71
CA GLY A 245 -8.32 -17.14 10.03
C GLY A 245 -8.27 -15.85 10.87
N ASP A 246 -9.01 -15.85 11.98
CA ASP A 246 -9.28 -14.65 12.78
C ASP A 246 -8.14 -14.22 13.71
N SER A 247 -7.27 -15.14 14.13
CA SER A 247 -6.18 -14.82 15.06
C SER A 247 -4.83 -14.83 14.35
N ALA A 248 -3.91 -13.93 14.76
CA ALA A 248 -2.56 -13.86 14.23
C ALA A 248 -1.83 -15.21 14.30
N LYS A 249 -2.06 -15.98 15.36
CA LYS A 249 -1.47 -17.31 15.52
C LYS A 249 -1.97 -18.27 14.44
N LYS A 250 -3.30 -18.36 14.22
CA LYS A 250 -3.88 -19.23 13.19
C LYS A 250 -3.39 -18.85 11.80
N ARG A 251 -3.34 -17.56 11.48
CA ARG A 251 -2.88 -17.06 10.18
C ARG A 251 -1.41 -17.44 9.92
N MET A 252 -0.56 -17.25 10.90
CA MET A 252 0.84 -17.64 10.81
C MET A 252 0.98 -19.16 10.62
N GLU A 253 0.26 -19.96 11.43
CA GLU A 253 0.25 -21.42 11.31
C GLU A 253 -0.24 -21.85 9.92
N GLN A 254 -1.26 -21.21 9.37
CA GLN A 254 -1.78 -21.51 8.04
C GLN A 254 -0.72 -21.30 6.95
N VAL A 255 -0.05 -20.14 6.93
CA VAL A 255 1.00 -19.86 5.93
C VAL A 255 2.15 -20.85 6.06
N TRP A 256 2.60 -21.16 7.30
CA TRP A 256 3.65 -22.14 7.52
C TRP A 256 3.24 -23.57 7.13
N ASN A 257 1.99 -23.95 7.36
CA ASN A 257 1.49 -25.25 6.91
C ASN A 257 1.50 -25.36 5.40
N GLN A 258 1.09 -24.33 4.68
CA GLN A 258 1.18 -24.28 3.21
C GLN A 258 2.64 -24.39 2.74
N TYR A 259 3.54 -23.69 3.39
CA TYR A 259 4.97 -23.78 3.08
C TYR A 259 5.53 -25.19 3.35
N LYS A 260 5.16 -25.83 4.46
CA LYS A 260 5.56 -27.23 4.76
C LYS A 260 5.04 -28.20 3.71
N ILE A 261 3.79 -28.05 3.29
CA ILE A 261 3.23 -28.86 2.19
C ILE A 261 4.08 -28.66 0.94
N ALA A 262 4.41 -27.43 0.60
CA ALA A 262 5.24 -27.12 -0.56
C ALA A 262 6.66 -27.71 -0.46
N VAL A 263 7.30 -27.70 0.71
CA VAL A 263 8.60 -28.34 0.95
C VAL A 263 8.51 -29.85 0.67
N ASN A 264 7.43 -30.49 1.08
CA ASN A 264 7.23 -31.94 0.87
C ASN A 264 6.98 -32.33 -0.60
N THR A 265 6.75 -31.36 -1.50
CA THR A 265 6.64 -31.64 -2.95
C THR A 265 7.98 -31.88 -3.63
N GLY A 266 9.08 -31.70 -2.93
CA GLY A 266 10.43 -31.88 -3.48
C GLY A 266 10.95 -30.72 -4.32
N LEU A 267 10.28 -29.55 -4.29
CA LEU A 267 10.75 -28.35 -4.95
C LEU A 267 12.06 -27.86 -4.31
N THR A 268 12.98 -27.38 -5.16
CA THR A 268 14.23 -26.78 -4.68
C THR A 268 14.00 -25.47 -3.99
N ILE A 269 14.81 -25.16 -2.97
CA ILE A 269 14.79 -23.86 -2.33
C ILE A 269 15.63 -22.89 -3.17
N TRP A 270 15.05 -21.74 -3.46
CA TRP A 270 15.72 -20.63 -4.13
C TRP A 270 16.84 -20.08 -3.24
N GLY A 271 18.00 -19.79 -3.84
CA GLY A 271 19.13 -19.20 -3.11
C GLY A 271 18.92 -17.76 -2.63
N GLY A 272 17.80 -17.15 -3.01
CA GLY A 272 17.56 -15.73 -2.76
C GLY A 272 18.20 -14.83 -3.82
N THR A 273 18.07 -13.54 -3.64
CA THR A 273 18.77 -12.55 -4.47
C THR A 273 19.95 -11.96 -3.68
N ASP A 274 21.08 -11.75 -4.32
CA ASP A 274 22.27 -11.11 -3.73
C ASP A 274 21.98 -9.70 -3.20
N LYS A 275 20.89 -9.10 -3.63
CA LYS A 275 20.44 -7.77 -3.21
C LYS A 275 19.56 -7.80 -1.96
N PHE A 276 19.12 -8.96 -1.49
CA PHE A 276 18.24 -9.08 -0.34
C PHE A 276 19.03 -9.36 0.93
N ASP A 277 19.07 -8.38 1.82
CA ASP A 277 19.52 -8.53 3.19
C ASP A 277 18.35 -8.24 4.13
N PRO A 278 17.79 -9.25 4.81
CA PRO A 278 16.69 -9.06 5.76
C PRO A 278 17.02 -8.04 6.85
N SER A 279 18.30 -7.93 7.25
CA SER A 279 18.74 -6.98 8.27
C SER A 279 18.69 -5.52 7.79
N ASN A 280 18.75 -5.30 6.49
CA ASN A 280 18.71 -4.00 5.84
C ASN A 280 17.38 -3.68 5.15
N ASP A 281 16.46 -4.65 5.07
CA ASP A 281 15.14 -4.43 4.51
C ASP A 281 14.32 -3.52 5.44
N ASP A 282 13.96 -2.32 4.95
CA ASP A 282 13.20 -1.33 5.72
C ASP A 282 11.81 -1.84 6.11
N PHE A 283 11.23 -2.74 5.33
CA PHE A 283 10.01 -3.44 5.68
C PHE A 283 10.18 -4.26 6.96
N TYR A 284 11.29 -4.98 7.09
CA TYR A 284 11.64 -5.71 8.30
C TYR A 284 11.92 -4.77 9.47
N LYS A 285 12.73 -3.73 9.25
CA LYS A 285 13.11 -2.76 10.30
C LYS A 285 11.90 -2.01 10.86
N SER A 286 11.01 -1.56 10.01
CA SER A 286 9.84 -0.78 10.43
C SER A 286 8.82 -1.60 11.22
N TRP A 287 8.82 -2.92 11.04
CA TRP A 287 7.81 -3.82 11.60
C TRP A 287 8.26 -4.63 12.81
N ILE A 288 9.49 -5.10 12.80
CA ILE A 288 10.06 -5.89 13.89
C ILE A 288 10.35 -4.98 15.09
N GLY A 289 10.54 -3.66 14.86
CA GLY A 289 11.02 -2.78 15.92
C GLY A 289 12.29 -3.38 16.54
N ASN A 290 12.55 -3.13 17.80
CA ASN A 290 13.67 -3.73 18.53
C ASN A 290 13.49 -5.23 18.89
N ARG A 291 12.57 -5.96 18.26
CA ARG A 291 12.43 -7.40 18.46
C ARG A 291 13.47 -8.12 17.59
N ASN A 292 14.51 -8.61 18.23
CA ASN A 292 15.59 -9.38 17.60
C ASN A 292 15.06 -10.47 16.68
N ALA A 293 15.66 -10.65 15.51
CA ALA A 293 15.42 -11.75 14.58
C ALA A 293 15.43 -13.12 15.30
N SER A 294 16.28 -13.28 16.32
CA SER A 294 16.37 -14.45 17.21
C SER A 294 15.05 -14.80 17.95
N PHE A 295 14.07 -13.88 18.03
CA PHE A 295 12.76 -14.19 18.61
C PHE A 295 11.95 -15.10 17.70
N TRP A 296 12.04 -14.89 16.41
CA TRP A 296 11.31 -15.66 15.40
C TRP A 296 11.99 -17.00 15.13
N GLU A 297 13.31 -17.03 15.01
CA GLU A 297 14.10 -18.27 14.90
C GLU A 297 13.80 -19.24 16.02
N ARG A 298 13.84 -18.81 17.29
CA ARG A 298 13.57 -19.66 18.46
C ARG A 298 12.12 -20.16 18.56
N LYS A 299 11.16 -19.47 17.88
CA LYS A 299 9.76 -19.90 17.91
C LYS A 299 9.47 -20.92 16.81
N PHE A 300 10.27 -20.94 15.76
CA PHE A 300 10.09 -21.83 14.60
C PHE A 300 10.88 -23.12 14.71
N ASP A 301 12.02 -23.15 15.40
CA ASP A 301 12.76 -24.39 15.72
C ASP A 301 11.96 -25.34 16.65
N LYS A 302 10.90 -24.81 17.29
CA LYS A 302 9.98 -25.62 18.13
C LYS A 302 8.77 -26.18 17.35
N ILE A 303 8.67 -25.92 16.04
CA ILE A 303 7.58 -26.38 15.16
C ILE A 303 8.05 -27.47 14.19
N GLN A 304 9.32 -27.91 14.32
CA GLN A 304 9.83 -29.10 13.63
C GLN A 304 9.33 -30.37 14.27
#